data_db0116621bcba006c8bc2079666b9e46
#
_entry.id   db0116621bcba006c8bc2079666b9e46
#
_cell.length_a   1.000
_cell.length_b   1.000
_cell.length_c   1.000
_cell.angle_alpha   90.00
_cell.angle_beta   90.00
_cell.angle_gamma   90.00
#
_symmetry.space_group_name_H-M   'P 1'
#
loop_
_entity.id
_entity.type
_entity.pdbx_description
1 polymer ?
#
loop_
_entity_poly.entity_id
_entity_poly.type
_entity_poly.pdbx_seq_one_letter_code
_entity_poly.pdbx_strand_id
1 'polypeptide(L)'
;MAKNSKTSASRPGEISIDKVNIVSTDGRLTNIMGQVVGIDLYEDMFSPFISGTLYMKDAQDLIATIPIIGEEFLELDFSTPQLGKKAKFSGKYAIFKLNDREKTAEREIIYALHFISPEAMIDLNRRVSRAYEGYIHEIVKAIVPAKDGLESEKQLVAEEAVNRTKFISNFWSPIKNIQYACENATNKNNSPSFLFFENRVGFNFVTLDLLYSRPKPDHSFIWDNYTAETLPTGSSRKSLQEDYKRILDFQSFGGFDNIKRLKSGMYGSEIIYFDLTTHQYVHTFYQPKWSEDRHLNPEPLWKHIETKTAPKTVIMFGKQSYNNFDGYTAETASTKVQQKREALLAQAEAFKCTINVYGNPLINAGQLINLNIPAPTQISSVKPDEKKLVDKVQSGNYLAGSVCHRITRKQYFCTIELVKDSYMAGIYE
;
A
#
# COMPACT_ATOMS: atom_id res chain seq x y z
N MET A 1 -40.24 1.81 23.09
CA MET A 1 -38.97 1.04 22.99
C MET A 1 -38.96 0.31 21.64
N ALA A 2 -38.41 0.93 20.63
CA ALA A 2 -38.25 0.28 19.32
C ALA A 2 -36.94 -0.54 19.37
N LYS A 3 -37.07 -1.86 19.33
CA LYS A 3 -35.93 -2.76 19.10
C LYS A 3 -35.38 -2.46 17.72
N ASN A 4 -34.17 -1.88 17.67
CA ASN A 4 -33.37 -1.86 16.46
C ASN A 4 -33.18 -3.33 15.99
N SER A 5 -33.98 -3.74 15.03
CA SER A 5 -33.72 -4.94 14.27
C SER A 5 -32.43 -4.70 13.48
N LYS A 6 -31.32 -5.28 13.95
CA LYS A 6 -30.12 -5.44 13.13
C LYS A 6 -30.57 -6.23 11.91
N THR A 7 -30.84 -5.55 10.81
CA THR A 7 -31.04 -6.15 9.52
C THR A 7 -29.77 -6.95 9.21
N SER A 8 -29.89 -8.26 9.24
CA SER A 8 -28.84 -9.14 8.73
C SER A 8 -28.70 -8.80 7.25
N ALA A 9 -27.52 -8.28 6.88
CA ALA A 9 -27.22 -7.96 5.50
C ALA A 9 -27.51 -9.18 4.61
N SER A 10 -28.23 -8.97 3.54
CA SER A 10 -28.74 -10.02 2.68
C SER A 10 -27.88 -10.24 1.43
N ARG A 11 -26.94 -9.32 1.13
CA ARG A 11 -26.14 -9.30 -0.09
C ARG A 11 -24.67 -9.02 0.19
N PRO A 12 -23.72 -9.62 -0.57
CA PRO A 12 -22.31 -9.29 -0.46
C PRO A 12 -22.08 -7.82 -0.88
N GLY A 13 -21.14 -7.14 -0.23
CA GLY A 13 -20.85 -5.72 -0.47
C GLY A 13 -21.82 -4.75 0.21
N GLU A 14 -22.71 -5.21 1.09
CA GLU A 14 -23.54 -4.34 1.91
C GLU A 14 -22.72 -3.66 3.00
N ILE A 15 -22.93 -2.37 3.18
CA ILE A 15 -22.17 -1.53 4.11
C ILE A 15 -23.10 -0.81 5.09
N SER A 16 -22.67 -0.65 6.32
CA SER A 16 -23.22 0.28 7.29
C SER A 16 -22.29 1.48 7.42
N ILE A 17 -22.74 2.64 7.01
CA ILE A 17 -22.05 3.90 7.26
C ILE A 17 -22.57 4.42 8.61
N ASP A 18 -21.70 4.39 9.60
CA ASP A 18 -22.08 4.73 10.98
C ASP A 18 -21.91 6.24 11.25
N LYS A 19 -20.91 6.88 10.59
CA LYS A 19 -20.59 8.29 10.81
C LYS A 19 -19.89 8.88 9.59
N VAL A 20 -20.36 10.03 9.14
CA VAL A 20 -19.65 10.94 8.23
C VAL A 20 -19.91 12.36 8.70
N ASN A 21 -18.92 12.94 9.37
CA ASN A 21 -19.03 14.29 9.93
C ASN A 21 -17.89 15.16 9.44
N ILE A 22 -18.20 16.44 9.18
CA ILE A 22 -17.19 17.49 9.09
C ILE A 22 -17.06 18.15 10.48
N VAL A 23 -15.84 18.24 10.94
CA VAL A 23 -15.46 18.97 12.15
C VAL A 23 -14.86 20.29 11.71
N SER A 24 -15.57 21.38 11.96
CA SER A 24 -15.08 22.71 11.64
C SER A 24 -13.96 23.16 12.59
N THR A 25 -13.23 24.22 12.23
CA THR A 25 -12.13 24.79 13.03
C THR A 25 -12.55 25.24 14.44
N ASP A 26 -13.82 25.61 14.61
CA ASP A 26 -14.41 25.95 15.92
C ASP A 26 -14.90 24.73 16.72
N GLY A 27 -14.68 23.52 16.23
CA GLY A 27 -15.04 22.24 16.87
C GLY A 27 -16.50 21.83 16.66
N ARG A 28 -17.26 22.52 15.84
CA ARG A 28 -18.63 22.10 15.49
C ARG A 28 -18.62 20.84 14.64
N LEU A 29 -19.47 19.89 15.03
CA LEU A 29 -19.69 18.65 14.30
C LEU A 29 -20.92 18.79 13.41
N THR A 30 -20.74 18.65 12.11
CA THR A 30 -21.84 18.63 11.15
C THR A 30 -21.93 17.28 10.49
N ASN A 31 -23.06 16.60 10.66
CA ASN A 31 -23.33 15.35 9.99
C ASN A 31 -23.70 15.60 8.53
N ILE A 32 -22.93 15.03 7.61
CA ILE A 32 -23.09 15.19 6.16
C ILE A 32 -23.51 13.90 5.45
N MET A 33 -23.84 12.85 6.18
CA MET A 33 -24.20 11.54 5.62
C MET A 33 -25.30 11.62 4.55
N GLY A 34 -26.26 12.55 4.72
CA GLY A 34 -27.34 12.75 3.76
C GLY A 34 -26.90 13.30 2.40
N GLN A 35 -25.78 14.01 2.36
CA GLN A 35 -25.23 14.66 1.15
C GLN A 35 -24.15 13.83 0.46
N VAL A 36 -23.62 12.81 1.12
CA VAL A 36 -22.56 11.95 0.55
C VAL A 36 -23.14 11.05 -0.53
N VAL A 37 -22.53 11.07 -1.71
CA VAL A 37 -22.82 10.20 -2.85
C VAL A 37 -21.89 8.99 -2.86
N GLY A 38 -20.61 9.24 -2.58
CA GLY A 38 -19.58 8.20 -2.55
C GLY A 38 -18.33 8.64 -1.81
N ILE A 39 -17.53 7.66 -1.41
CA ILE A 39 -16.25 7.84 -0.73
C ILE A 39 -15.28 6.88 -1.39
N ASP A 40 -14.16 7.41 -1.88
CA ASP A 40 -13.00 6.63 -2.29
C ASP A 40 -11.88 6.87 -1.28
N LEU A 41 -11.40 5.81 -0.63
CA LEU A 41 -10.31 5.87 0.34
C LEU A 41 -9.16 5.00 -0.17
N TYR A 42 -7.96 5.55 -0.18
CA TYR A 42 -6.77 4.95 -0.76
C TYR A 42 -5.72 4.64 0.31
N GLU A 43 -5.31 3.40 0.37
CA GLU A 43 -4.11 2.93 1.06
C GLU A 43 -3.08 2.51 0.02
N ASP A 44 -1.80 2.85 0.24
CA ASP A 44 -0.72 2.50 -0.68
C ASP A 44 0.56 2.21 0.12
N MET A 45 1.18 1.05 -0.12
CA MET A 45 2.43 0.66 0.57
C MET A 45 3.65 1.50 0.15
N PHE A 46 3.54 2.26 -0.93
CA PHE A 46 4.59 3.17 -1.41
C PHE A 46 4.31 4.63 -1.05
N SER A 47 3.19 4.92 -0.39
CA SER A 47 2.81 6.25 0.09
C SER A 47 2.75 6.29 1.62
N PRO A 48 3.28 7.32 2.27
CA PRO A 48 3.34 7.38 3.73
C PRO A 48 1.97 7.59 4.41
N PHE A 49 0.95 8.08 3.69
CA PHE A 49 -0.31 8.50 4.26
C PHE A 49 -1.53 7.98 3.50
N ILE A 50 -2.59 7.67 4.24
CA ILE A 50 -3.90 7.40 3.67
C ILE A 50 -4.48 8.69 3.12
N SER A 51 -5.08 8.61 1.93
CA SER A 51 -5.79 9.72 1.29
C SER A 51 -7.14 9.28 0.76
N GLY A 52 -7.98 10.23 0.35
CA GLY A 52 -9.26 9.86 -0.24
C GLY A 52 -10.01 11.03 -0.84
N THR A 53 -11.16 10.70 -1.42
CA THR A 53 -12.07 11.66 -2.04
C THR A 53 -13.49 11.39 -1.58
N LEU A 54 -14.15 12.42 -1.12
CA LEU A 54 -15.56 12.42 -0.71
C LEU A 54 -16.38 13.14 -1.78
N TYR A 55 -17.29 12.44 -2.43
CA TYR A 55 -18.18 13.00 -3.42
C TYR A 55 -19.48 13.46 -2.77
N MET A 56 -19.78 14.75 -2.90
CA MET A 56 -20.88 15.42 -2.26
C MET A 56 -21.95 15.85 -3.26
N LYS A 57 -23.20 15.71 -2.86
CA LYS A 57 -24.37 16.26 -3.54
C LYS A 57 -25.10 17.15 -2.55
N ASP A 58 -24.90 18.44 -2.66
CA ASP A 58 -25.31 19.44 -1.69
C ASP A 58 -26.52 20.25 -2.21
N ALA A 59 -27.62 20.15 -1.47
CA ALA A 59 -28.84 20.91 -1.70
C ALA A 59 -29.08 21.99 -0.63
N GLN A 60 -28.18 22.11 0.38
CA GLN A 60 -28.32 22.98 1.53
C GLN A 60 -27.27 24.09 1.57
N ASP A 61 -26.42 24.16 0.55
CA ASP A 61 -25.28 25.09 0.49
C ASP A 61 -24.39 25.01 1.74
N LEU A 62 -23.92 23.78 2.02
CA LEU A 62 -23.05 23.52 3.17
C LEU A 62 -21.77 24.35 3.13
N ILE A 63 -21.26 24.62 1.92
CA ILE A 63 -20.03 25.41 1.73
C ILE A 63 -20.21 26.84 2.28
N ALA A 64 -21.41 27.41 2.13
CA ALA A 64 -21.71 28.75 2.67
C ALA A 64 -22.11 28.69 4.13
N THR A 65 -22.79 27.63 4.55
CA THR A 65 -23.31 27.47 5.92
C THR A 65 -22.21 27.07 6.91
N ILE A 66 -21.29 26.21 6.44
CA ILE A 66 -20.08 25.80 7.14
C ILE A 66 -18.96 26.25 6.23
N PRO A 67 -18.26 27.35 6.51
CA PRO A 67 -17.19 27.80 5.63
C PRO A 67 -16.10 26.71 5.53
N ILE A 68 -16.18 25.90 4.46
CA ILE A 68 -15.16 24.89 4.17
C ILE A 68 -14.01 25.60 3.50
N ILE A 69 -12.93 25.82 4.25
CA ILE A 69 -11.75 26.59 3.83
C ILE A 69 -10.49 25.72 3.69
N GLY A 70 -10.57 24.43 4.06
CA GLY A 70 -9.44 23.48 3.98
C GLY A 70 -8.69 23.30 5.30
N GLU A 71 -9.28 23.71 6.42
CA GLU A 71 -8.77 23.48 7.79
C GLU A 71 -9.67 22.53 8.59
N GLU A 72 -10.72 22.00 7.96
CA GLU A 72 -11.68 21.11 8.56
C GLU A 72 -11.16 19.67 8.60
N PHE A 73 -11.73 18.91 9.54
CA PHE A 73 -11.49 17.47 9.61
C PHE A 73 -12.74 16.69 9.19
N LEU A 74 -12.51 15.58 8.51
CA LEU A 74 -13.52 14.57 8.20
C LEU A 74 -13.40 13.42 9.20
N GLU A 75 -14.48 13.10 9.90
CA GLU A 75 -14.60 11.88 10.68
C GLU A 75 -15.43 10.86 9.90
N LEU A 76 -14.85 9.68 9.70
CA LEU A 76 -15.42 8.62 8.88
C LEU A 76 -15.45 7.31 9.65
N ASP A 77 -16.66 6.74 9.83
CA ASP A 77 -16.86 5.42 10.41
C ASP A 77 -17.79 4.60 9.51
N PHE A 78 -17.34 3.43 9.12
CA PHE A 78 -18.17 2.47 8.40
C PHE A 78 -17.80 1.03 8.78
N SER A 79 -18.72 0.10 8.56
CA SER A 79 -18.54 -1.30 8.89
C SER A 79 -19.24 -2.21 7.90
N THR A 80 -18.75 -3.45 7.79
CA THR A 80 -19.42 -4.52 7.06
C THR A 80 -19.95 -5.53 8.07
N PRO A 81 -21.24 -5.49 8.43
CA PRO A 81 -21.80 -6.28 9.53
C PRO A 81 -21.60 -7.78 9.38
N GLN A 82 -21.55 -8.29 8.13
CA GLN A 82 -21.41 -9.71 7.80
C GLN A 82 -20.05 -10.30 8.13
N LEU A 83 -19.01 -9.48 8.10
CA LEU A 83 -17.64 -9.89 8.39
C LEU A 83 -17.27 -9.79 9.88
N GLY A 84 -18.27 -9.48 10.71
CA GLY A 84 -18.14 -9.44 12.16
C GLY A 84 -17.68 -8.10 12.70
N LYS A 85 -17.58 -8.01 14.03
CA LYS A 85 -17.29 -6.74 14.75
C LYS A 85 -15.94 -6.09 14.41
N LYS A 86 -14.97 -6.88 13.94
CA LYS A 86 -13.63 -6.39 13.56
C LYS A 86 -13.61 -5.70 12.19
N ALA A 87 -14.61 -5.96 11.34
CA ALA A 87 -14.72 -5.39 10.02
C ALA A 87 -15.32 -3.97 10.09
N LYS A 88 -14.63 -3.11 10.83
CA LYS A 88 -14.94 -1.69 11.00
C LYS A 88 -13.75 -0.85 10.58
N PHE A 89 -14.04 0.22 9.86
CA PHE A 89 -13.11 1.30 9.55
C PHE A 89 -13.51 2.53 10.35
N SER A 90 -12.54 3.19 10.98
CA SER A 90 -12.73 4.41 11.73
C SER A 90 -11.51 5.30 11.56
N GLY A 91 -11.70 6.55 11.16
CA GLY A 91 -10.59 7.46 10.94
C GLY A 91 -11.00 8.93 11.00
N LYS A 92 -10.00 9.78 11.28
CA LYS A 92 -10.09 11.22 11.21
C LYS A 92 -9.07 11.72 10.18
N TYR A 93 -9.50 12.56 9.25
CA TYR A 93 -8.71 13.03 8.12
C TYR A 93 -8.81 14.55 8.00
N ALA A 94 -7.76 15.19 7.48
CA ALA A 94 -7.77 16.61 7.16
C ALA A 94 -8.30 16.81 5.74
N ILE A 95 -9.25 17.72 5.57
CA ILE A 95 -9.72 18.15 4.24
C ILE A 95 -8.74 19.20 3.74
N PHE A 96 -8.19 19.01 2.53
CA PHE A 96 -7.17 19.92 2.00
C PHE A 96 -7.51 20.52 0.64
N LYS A 97 -8.54 20.01 -0.05
CA LYS A 97 -8.86 20.50 -1.39
C LYS A 97 -10.34 20.26 -1.72
N LEU A 98 -10.94 21.24 -2.37
CA LEU A 98 -12.27 21.17 -2.97
C LEU A 98 -12.15 21.31 -4.49
N ASN A 99 -12.74 20.37 -5.24
CA ASN A 99 -12.73 20.33 -6.69
C ASN A 99 -14.13 20.10 -7.27
N ASP A 100 -14.23 20.28 -8.59
CA ASP A 100 -15.37 19.86 -9.43
C ASP A 100 -16.70 20.42 -8.96
N ARG A 101 -16.71 21.70 -8.54
CA ARG A 101 -17.93 22.37 -8.12
C ARG A 101 -18.79 22.72 -9.31
N GLU A 102 -19.83 21.91 -9.54
CA GLU A 102 -20.80 22.10 -10.62
C GLU A 102 -22.21 22.28 -10.09
N LYS A 103 -22.94 23.24 -10.63
CA LYS A 103 -24.36 23.40 -10.37
C LYS A 103 -25.16 22.50 -11.31
N THR A 104 -25.76 21.45 -10.77
CA THR A 104 -26.50 20.44 -11.56
C THR A 104 -27.97 20.79 -11.71
N ALA A 105 -28.55 21.54 -10.74
CA ALA A 105 -29.92 22.01 -10.75
C ALA A 105 -30.03 23.35 -10.02
N GLU A 106 -31.22 23.97 -10.01
CA GLU A 106 -31.43 25.28 -9.38
C GLU A 106 -30.94 25.33 -7.90
N ARG A 107 -31.05 24.21 -7.17
CA ARG A 107 -30.71 24.09 -5.75
C ARG A 107 -29.75 22.94 -5.47
N GLU A 108 -29.00 22.49 -6.43
CA GLU A 108 -28.15 21.31 -6.28
C GLU A 108 -26.75 21.56 -6.84
N ILE A 109 -25.75 21.37 -5.99
CA ILE A 109 -24.35 21.52 -6.32
C ILE A 109 -23.65 20.19 -6.05
N ILE A 110 -22.85 19.71 -7.00
CA ILE A 110 -21.99 18.55 -6.83
C ILE A 110 -20.55 19.07 -6.68
N TYR A 111 -19.79 18.48 -5.78
CA TYR A 111 -18.37 18.76 -5.59
C TYR A 111 -17.64 17.59 -4.95
N ALA A 112 -16.32 17.59 -5.05
CA ALA A 112 -15.44 16.60 -4.44
C ALA A 112 -14.57 17.26 -3.36
N LEU A 113 -14.53 16.67 -2.18
CA LEU A 113 -13.62 17.03 -1.09
C LEU A 113 -12.50 16.00 -1.02
N HIS A 114 -11.26 16.44 -1.21
CA HIS A 114 -10.09 15.58 -1.03
C HIS A 114 -9.61 15.68 0.41
N PHE A 115 -9.31 14.52 0.98
CA PHE A 115 -8.85 14.41 2.36
C PHE A 115 -7.61 13.52 2.46
N ILE A 116 -6.84 13.73 3.52
CA ILE A 116 -5.58 13.01 3.80
C ILE A 116 -5.41 12.84 5.30
N SER A 117 -4.59 11.89 5.73
CA SER A 117 -4.23 11.74 7.15
C SER A 117 -3.68 13.04 7.73
N PRO A 118 -4.07 13.45 8.95
CA PRO A 118 -3.66 14.73 9.56
C PRO A 118 -2.14 14.88 9.65
N GLU A 119 -1.43 13.78 9.80
CA GLU A 119 0.03 13.74 9.88
C GLU A 119 0.71 14.26 8.61
N ALA A 120 0.04 14.19 7.46
CA ALA A 120 0.55 14.78 6.23
C ALA A 120 0.62 16.30 6.31
N MET A 121 -0.40 16.94 6.92
CA MET A 121 -0.41 18.39 7.13
C MET A 121 0.67 18.81 8.13
N ILE A 122 0.88 18.00 9.17
CA ILE A 122 1.95 18.20 10.14
C ILE A 122 3.32 18.09 9.47
N ASP A 123 3.54 17.08 8.66
CA ASP A 123 4.82 16.88 7.94
C ASP A 123 5.17 18.05 7.03
N LEU A 124 4.18 18.54 6.25
CA LEU A 124 4.39 19.65 5.33
C LEU A 124 4.75 20.96 6.03
N ASN A 125 4.20 21.20 7.23
CA ASN A 125 4.41 22.41 8.00
C ASN A 125 5.60 22.34 8.97
N ARG A 126 6.22 21.16 9.14
CA ARG A 126 7.27 20.94 10.14
C ARG A 126 8.63 20.76 9.52
N ARG A 127 9.62 21.42 10.12
CA ARG A 127 11.04 21.27 9.75
C ARG A 127 11.83 20.98 11.00
N VAL A 128 12.68 19.96 10.92
CA VAL A 128 13.42 19.43 12.05
C VAL A 128 14.92 19.70 11.85
N SER A 129 15.57 20.25 12.89
CA SER A 129 17.01 20.40 12.95
C SER A 129 17.49 19.80 14.26
N ARG A 130 17.81 18.51 14.23
CA ARG A 130 18.34 17.77 15.39
C ARG A 130 19.20 16.59 14.96
N ALA A 131 20.06 16.14 15.88
CA ALA A 131 20.82 14.93 15.71
C ALA A 131 19.99 13.71 16.12
N TYR A 132 20.08 12.65 15.33
CA TYR A 132 19.55 11.32 15.62
C TYR A 132 20.71 10.34 15.74
N GLU A 133 20.67 9.47 16.75
CA GLU A 133 21.68 8.44 17.00
C GLU A 133 21.01 7.18 17.55
N GLY A 134 21.39 6.00 17.07
CA GLY A 134 20.91 4.73 17.55
C GLY A 134 20.56 3.75 16.44
N TYR A 135 19.81 2.71 16.80
CA TYR A 135 19.24 1.80 15.80
C TYR A 135 18.19 2.52 14.97
N ILE A 136 18.19 2.26 13.67
CA ILE A 136 17.32 3.00 12.74
C ILE A 136 15.84 2.83 13.10
N HIS A 137 15.39 1.63 13.47
CA HIS A 137 13.99 1.39 13.86
C HIS A 137 13.60 2.13 15.16
N GLU A 138 14.53 2.36 16.08
CA GLU A 138 14.28 3.14 17.30
C GLU A 138 14.15 4.63 16.98
N ILE A 139 14.95 5.12 16.03
CA ILE A 139 14.84 6.51 15.54
C ILE A 139 13.45 6.72 14.91
N VAL A 140 12.96 5.80 14.08
CA VAL A 140 11.62 5.89 13.48
C VAL A 140 10.53 5.85 14.57
N LYS A 141 10.66 4.94 15.56
CA LYS A 141 9.75 4.89 16.73
C LYS A 141 9.73 6.18 17.53
N ALA A 142 10.85 6.90 17.58
CA ALA A 142 10.94 8.19 18.26
C ALA A 142 10.34 9.33 17.44
N ILE A 143 10.44 9.32 16.11
CA ILE A 143 9.95 10.40 15.23
C ILE A 143 8.41 10.39 15.16
N VAL A 144 7.76 9.23 15.09
CA VAL A 144 6.32 9.15 14.86
C VAL A 144 5.50 9.84 15.96
N PRO A 145 5.70 9.59 17.26
CA PRO A 145 4.92 10.23 18.32
C PRO A 145 5.47 11.60 18.76
N ALA A 146 6.68 11.98 18.34
CA ALA A 146 7.33 13.19 18.84
C ALA A 146 6.58 14.47 18.44
N LYS A 147 6.57 15.46 19.32
CA LYS A 147 5.99 16.79 19.04
C LYS A 147 6.70 17.53 17.92
N ASP A 148 8.00 17.28 17.72
CA ASP A 148 8.79 17.76 16.60
C ASP A 148 8.81 16.77 15.41
N GLY A 149 8.13 15.62 15.54
CA GLY A 149 7.93 14.59 14.54
C GLY A 149 6.54 14.64 13.89
N LEU A 150 5.90 13.48 13.71
CA LEU A 150 4.54 13.39 13.14
C LEU A 150 3.43 13.62 14.17
N GLU A 151 3.75 13.67 15.47
CA GLU A 151 2.80 13.88 16.56
C GLU A 151 1.59 12.92 16.50
N SER A 152 1.84 11.68 16.10
CA SER A 152 0.81 10.69 15.86
C SER A 152 0.69 9.71 17.02
N GLU A 153 -0.55 9.45 17.43
CA GLU A 153 -0.91 8.42 18.40
C GLU A 153 -1.26 7.08 17.75
N LYS A 154 -1.21 6.99 16.40
CA LYS A 154 -1.50 5.75 15.68
C LYS A 154 -0.48 4.67 16.03
N GLN A 155 -0.92 3.42 16.01
CA GLN A 155 -0.03 2.28 16.22
C GLN A 155 1.07 2.28 15.15
N LEU A 156 2.32 2.01 15.58
CA LEU A 156 3.44 1.79 14.67
C LEU A 156 3.93 0.34 14.78
N VAL A 157 3.86 -0.37 13.68
CA VAL A 157 4.53 -1.67 13.51
C VAL A 157 5.89 -1.40 12.93
N ALA A 158 6.96 -1.58 13.71
CA ALA A 158 8.33 -1.35 13.27
C ALA A 158 9.15 -2.63 13.37
N GLU A 159 9.63 -3.10 12.21
CA GLU A 159 10.60 -4.20 12.12
C GLU A 159 11.97 -3.73 12.62
N GLU A 160 12.69 -4.63 13.31
CA GLU A 160 14.02 -4.35 13.83
C GLU A 160 15.04 -4.21 12.70
N ALA A 161 15.72 -3.06 12.64
CA ALA A 161 16.90 -2.86 11.82
C ALA A 161 18.15 -3.21 12.61
N VAL A 162 19.11 -3.90 11.98
CA VAL A 162 20.34 -4.34 12.65
C VAL A 162 21.41 -3.26 12.69
N ASN A 163 21.32 -2.32 11.76
CA ASN A 163 22.32 -1.26 11.66
C ASN A 163 21.93 -0.04 12.50
N ARG A 164 22.97 0.61 13.01
CA ARG A 164 22.89 1.87 13.74
C ARG A 164 23.29 3.01 12.79
N THR A 165 22.75 4.17 13.05
CA THR A 165 23.10 5.38 12.31
C THR A 165 23.21 6.58 13.23
N LYS A 166 23.98 7.56 12.79
CA LYS A 166 24.07 8.87 13.43
C LYS A 166 24.05 9.93 12.33
N PHE A 167 23.02 10.77 12.34
CA PHE A 167 22.87 11.82 11.35
C PHE A 167 22.22 13.07 11.93
N ILE A 168 22.40 14.17 11.27
CA ILE A 168 21.76 15.44 11.62
C ILE A 168 20.69 15.71 10.56
N SER A 169 19.47 15.88 11.03
CA SER A 169 18.37 16.36 10.20
C SER A 169 18.61 17.81 9.83
N ASN A 170 18.77 18.07 8.55
CA ASN A 170 19.11 19.41 8.05
C ASN A 170 17.86 20.13 7.54
N PHE A 171 17.00 20.56 8.44
CA PHE A 171 15.68 21.16 8.14
C PHE A 171 14.80 20.25 7.28
N TRP A 172 14.91 18.95 7.47
CA TRP A 172 14.05 17.99 6.80
C TRP A 172 12.70 17.89 7.48
N SER A 173 11.68 17.53 6.70
CA SER A 173 10.38 17.13 7.29
C SER A 173 10.50 15.80 8.04
N PRO A 174 9.61 15.49 8.96
CA PRO A 174 9.58 14.20 9.66
C PRO A 174 9.61 13.00 8.71
N ILE A 175 8.78 13.02 7.65
CA ILE A 175 8.76 11.95 6.64
C ILE A 175 10.08 11.86 5.89
N LYS A 176 10.73 12.97 5.58
CA LYS A 176 12.05 12.96 4.93
C LYS A 176 13.11 12.27 5.81
N ASN A 177 13.05 12.46 7.13
CA ASN A 177 13.90 11.74 8.07
C ASN A 177 13.58 10.23 8.09
N ILE A 178 12.31 9.85 8.04
CA ILE A 178 11.88 8.45 7.96
C ILE A 178 12.27 7.82 6.62
N GLN A 179 12.16 8.55 5.51
CA GLN A 179 12.62 8.08 4.20
C GLN A 179 14.13 7.81 4.20
N TYR A 180 14.91 8.72 4.77
CA TYR A 180 16.34 8.51 4.98
C TYR A 180 16.62 7.25 5.82
N ALA A 181 15.82 7.03 6.86
CA ALA A 181 15.89 5.81 7.66
C ALA A 181 15.58 4.56 6.81
N CYS A 182 14.52 4.57 5.97
CA CYS A 182 14.18 3.49 5.06
C CYS A 182 15.29 3.17 4.05
N GLU A 183 15.96 4.21 3.53
CA GLU A 183 17.03 4.08 2.54
C GLU A 183 18.31 3.46 3.12
N ASN A 184 18.53 3.62 4.45
CA ASN A 184 19.74 3.17 5.13
C ASN A 184 19.52 1.96 6.04
N ALA A 185 18.30 1.53 6.27
CA ALA A 185 17.98 0.40 7.14
C ALA A 185 18.23 -0.94 6.47
N THR A 186 18.69 -1.91 7.27
CA THR A 186 18.87 -3.30 6.87
C THR A 186 18.35 -4.20 7.98
N ASN A 187 17.58 -5.22 7.65
CA ASN A 187 17.10 -6.20 8.61
C ASN A 187 18.13 -7.32 8.87
N LYS A 188 17.80 -8.24 9.79
CA LYS A 188 18.66 -9.39 10.14
C LYS A 188 18.99 -10.34 8.98
N ASN A 189 18.18 -10.34 7.93
CA ASN A 189 18.39 -11.13 6.73
C ASN A 189 19.17 -10.35 5.64
N ASN A 190 19.80 -9.25 6.00
CA ASN A 190 20.51 -8.34 5.10
C ASN A 190 19.62 -7.82 3.94
N SER A 191 18.32 -7.63 4.20
CA SER A 191 17.38 -7.02 3.26
C SER A 191 17.21 -5.53 3.56
N PRO A 192 17.51 -4.64 2.61
CA PRO A 192 17.37 -3.19 2.77
C PRO A 192 16.04 -2.65 2.25
N SER A 193 15.05 -3.49 2.03
CA SER A 193 13.78 -3.15 1.38
C SER A 193 12.75 -2.52 2.33
N PHE A 194 13.19 -1.70 3.28
CA PHE A 194 12.29 -1.02 4.22
C PHE A 194 11.36 -0.04 3.51
N LEU A 195 10.09 -0.10 3.89
CA LEU A 195 9.02 0.79 3.46
C LEU A 195 8.39 1.44 4.69
N PHE A 196 7.86 2.66 4.51
CA PHE A 196 7.06 3.34 5.51
C PHE A 196 5.74 3.76 4.90
N PHE A 197 4.65 3.20 5.40
CA PHE A 197 3.31 3.47 4.90
C PHE A 197 2.26 3.37 6.00
N GLU A 198 1.14 4.01 5.77
CA GLU A 198 -0.04 3.95 6.63
C GLU A 198 -1.09 3.02 6.02
N ASN A 199 -1.72 2.24 6.85
CA ASN A 199 -2.93 1.50 6.54
C ASN A 199 -3.95 1.66 7.67
N ARG A 200 -5.12 1.05 7.55
CA ARG A 200 -6.19 1.12 8.55
C ARG A 200 -5.73 0.83 9.99
N VAL A 201 -4.74 0.00 10.18
CA VAL A 201 -4.24 -0.39 11.51
C VAL A 201 -3.33 0.67 12.10
N GLY A 202 -2.58 1.38 11.25
CA GLY A 202 -1.63 2.40 11.64
C GLY A 202 -0.43 2.46 10.71
N PHE A 203 0.69 2.97 11.21
CA PHE A 203 1.93 3.07 10.45
C PHE A 203 2.70 1.76 10.46
N ASN A 204 3.39 1.49 9.35
CA ASN A 204 4.23 0.32 9.16
C ASN A 204 5.62 0.76 8.72
N PHE A 205 6.66 0.31 9.42
CA PHE A 205 8.06 0.43 9.04
C PHE A 205 8.60 -1.00 8.92
N VAL A 206 8.51 -1.58 7.73
CA VAL A 206 8.72 -3.01 7.49
C VAL A 206 9.42 -3.25 6.16
N THR A 207 10.12 -4.39 6.05
CA THR A 207 10.75 -4.81 4.78
C THR A 207 9.80 -5.64 3.92
N LEU A 208 10.07 -5.68 2.62
CA LEU A 208 9.43 -6.65 1.73
C LEU A 208 9.71 -8.09 2.18
N ASP A 209 10.92 -8.37 2.70
CA ASP A 209 11.29 -9.68 3.25
C ASP A 209 10.34 -10.13 4.37
N LEU A 210 9.99 -9.21 5.30
CA LEU A 210 9.01 -9.50 6.35
C LEU A 210 7.61 -9.73 5.79
N LEU A 211 7.19 -8.91 4.83
CA LEU A 211 5.87 -9.06 4.20
C LEU A 211 5.74 -10.39 3.45
N TYR A 212 6.83 -10.84 2.78
CA TYR A 212 6.89 -12.12 2.08
C TYR A 212 6.97 -13.32 3.03
N SER A 213 7.42 -13.11 4.28
CA SER A 213 7.65 -14.18 5.25
C SER A 213 6.36 -14.76 5.87
N ARG A 214 5.20 -14.22 5.57
CA ARG A 214 3.93 -14.66 6.14
C ARG A 214 3.64 -16.11 5.74
N PRO A 215 3.37 -17.01 6.71
CA PRO A 215 3.22 -18.43 6.45
C PRO A 215 1.93 -18.77 5.69
N LYS A 216 0.95 -17.87 5.73
CA LYS A 216 -0.34 -18.01 5.05
C LYS A 216 -0.79 -16.66 4.48
N PRO A 217 -1.49 -16.66 3.35
CA PRO A 217 -2.10 -15.45 2.82
C PRO A 217 -3.17 -14.91 3.79
N ASP A 218 -3.23 -13.60 3.92
CA ASP A 218 -4.26 -12.90 4.70
C ASP A 218 -5.65 -13.07 4.05
N HIS A 219 -5.66 -13.05 2.71
CA HIS A 219 -6.86 -13.26 1.90
C HIS A 219 -6.57 -14.19 0.71
N SER A 220 -7.60 -14.90 0.25
CA SER A 220 -7.54 -15.73 -0.94
C SER A 220 -8.75 -15.45 -1.82
N PHE A 221 -8.49 -15.13 -3.09
CA PHE A 221 -9.52 -14.81 -4.06
C PHE A 221 -9.48 -15.77 -5.25
N ILE A 222 -10.65 -16.04 -5.80
CA ILE A 222 -10.86 -16.99 -6.90
C ILE A 222 -11.59 -16.26 -8.02
N TRP A 223 -11.05 -16.35 -9.22
CA TRP A 223 -11.74 -15.97 -10.44
C TRP A 223 -12.69 -17.12 -10.84
N ASP A 224 -14.00 -16.92 -10.67
CA ASP A 224 -15.00 -17.89 -11.07
C ASP A 224 -15.98 -17.25 -12.05
N ASN A 225 -16.16 -17.89 -13.21
CA ASN A 225 -17.02 -17.40 -14.29
C ASN A 225 -18.54 -17.57 -13.99
N TYR A 226 -18.89 -18.24 -12.88
CA TYR A 226 -20.27 -18.43 -12.50
C TYR A 226 -20.75 -17.29 -11.60
N THR A 227 -21.65 -16.47 -12.11
CA THR A 227 -22.42 -15.54 -11.28
C THR A 227 -23.44 -16.33 -10.45
N ALA A 228 -23.87 -15.78 -9.31
CA ALA A 228 -24.92 -16.40 -8.49
C ALA A 228 -26.22 -16.63 -9.27
N GLU A 229 -26.43 -15.92 -10.38
CA GLU A 229 -27.58 -16.04 -11.28
C GLU A 229 -27.43 -17.17 -12.30
N THR A 230 -26.22 -17.67 -12.56
CA THR A 230 -25.93 -18.72 -13.56
C THR A 230 -25.64 -20.08 -12.96
N LEU A 231 -25.89 -20.28 -11.65
CA LEU A 231 -25.79 -21.59 -11.02
C LEU A 231 -26.84 -22.53 -11.61
N PRO A 232 -26.46 -23.77 -12.07
CA PRO A 232 -27.42 -24.76 -12.52
C PRO A 232 -28.46 -25.03 -11.44
N THR A 233 -29.69 -25.15 -11.83
CA THR A 233 -30.82 -25.50 -10.94
C THR A 233 -30.50 -26.78 -10.17
N GLY A 234 -30.32 -26.70 -8.85
CA GLY A 234 -29.96 -27.84 -7.99
C GLY A 234 -28.60 -27.76 -7.29
N SER A 235 -27.74 -26.78 -7.63
CA SER A 235 -26.54 -26.55 -6.85
C SER A 235 -26.89 -25.81 -5.55
N SER A 236 -26.32 -26.27 -4.43
CA SER A 236 -26.46 -25.59 -3.14
C SER A 236 -25.96 -24.11 -3.26
N ARG A 237 -26.76 -23.16 -2.75
CA ARG A 237 -26.38 -21.76 -2.67
C ARG A 237 -25.01 -21.68 -2.00
N LYS A 238 -24.03 -21.12 -2.71
CA LYS A 238 -22.73 -20.78 -2.11
C LYS A 238 -23.00 -19.89 -0.89
N SER A 239 -22.26 -20.12 0.17
CA SER A 239 -22.41 -19.30 1.37
C SER A 239 -22.01 -17.85 1.04
N LEU A 240 -22.64 -16.88 1.72
CA LEU A 240 -22.31 -15.46 1.57
C LEU A 240 -20.79 -15.17 1.78
N GLN A 241 -20.12 -15.98 2.62
CA GLN A 241 -18.69 -15.90 2.86
C GLN A 241 -17.84 -16.30 1.63
N GLU A 242 -18.36 -17.21 0.78
CA GLU A 242 -17.68 -17.58 -0.46
C GLU A 242 -17.77 -16.46 -1.50
N ASP A 243 -18.86 -15.68 -1.50
CA ASP A 243 -18.99 -14.53 -2.39
C ASP A 243 -17.94 -13.44 -2.11
N TYR A 244 -17.56 -13.24 -0.84
CA TYR A 244 -16.46 -12.32 -0.49
C TYR A 244 -15.09 -12.78 -0.98
N LYS A 245 -14.92 -14.02 -1.40
CA LYS A 245 -13.68 -14.55 -1.99
C LYS A 245 -13.67 -14.50 -3.51
N ARG A 246 -14.74 -13.98 -4.12
CA ARG A 246 -14.87 -13.90 -5.58
C ARG A 246 -14.22 -12.63 -6.10
N ILE A 247 -13.45 -12.77 -7.17
CA ILE A 247 -12.99 -11.67 -8.01
C ILE A 247 -14.16 -11.28 -8.92
N LEU A 248 -14.53 -10.00 -8.92
CA LEU A 248 -15.61 -9.45 -9.76
C LEU A 248 -15.08 -9.01 -11.12
N ASP A 249 -13.87 -8.45 -11.12
CA ASP A 249 -13.16 -7.99 -12.31
C ASP A 249 -11.66 -8.21 -12.12
N PHE A 250 -10.98 -8.57 -13.19
CA PHE A 250 -9.55 -8.84 -13.20
C PHE A 250 -8.90 -8.16 -14.40
N GLN A 251 -7.89 -7.34 -14.13
CA GLN A 251 -7.09 -6.68 -15.15
C GLN A 251 -5.61 -6.94 -14.91
N SER A 252 -4.94 -7.57 -15.87
CA SER A 252 -3.49 -7.77 -15.82
C SER A 252 -2.80 -6.67 -16.61
N PHE A 253 -1.85 -5.97 -16.00
CA PHE A 253 -1.07 -4.92 -16.64
C PHE A 253 0.23 -5.51 -17.20
N GLY A 254 0.13 -6.03 -18.40
CA GLY A 254 1.28 -6.49 -19.16
C GLY A 254 1.91 -7.80 -18.62
N GLY A 255 2.71 -8.42 -19.45
CA GLY A 255 3.50 -9.60 -19.07
C GLY A 255 4.87 -9.18 -18.56
N PHE A 256 5.77 -8.82 -19.48
CA PHE A 256 7.15 -8.45 -19.16
C PHE A 256 7.62 -7.27 -20.03
N ASP A 257 8.41 -6.39 -19.42
CA ASP A 257 9.15 -5.33 -20.10
C ASP A 257 10.62 -5.41 -19.68
N ASN A 258 11.39 -6.21 -20.39
CA ASN A 258 12.79 -6.42 -20.07
C ASN A 258 13.64 -5.17 -20.28
N ILE A 259 13.25 -4.26 -21.18
CA ILE A 259 13.97 -2.99 -21.37
C ILE A 259 13.81 -2.10 -20.13
N LYS A 260 12.59 -1.96 -19.64
CA LYS A 260 12.31 -1.21 -18.42
C LYS A 260 13.01 -1.84 -17.21
N ARG A 261 12.95 -3.17 -17.08
CA ARG A 261 13.61 -3.92 -16.01
C ARG A 261 15.14 -3.77 -16.01
N LEU A 262 15.77 -3.79 -17.19
CA LEU A 262 17.21 -3.53 -17.34
C LEU A 262 17.55 -2.10 -16.92
N LYS A 263 16.80 -1.10 -17.39
CA LYS A 263 17.01 0.32 -17.05
C LYS A 263 16.77 0.63 -15.58
N SER A 264 15.87 -0.07 -14.91
CA SER A 264 15.59 0.12 -13.48
C SER A 264 16.70 -0.43 -12.57
N GLY A 265 17.60 -1.27 -13.09
CA GLY A 265 18.61 -1.95 -12.30
C GLY A 265 18.14 -3.24 -11.63
N MET A 266 16.97 -3.77 -12.05
CA MET A 266 16.40 -5.02 -11.51
C MET A 266 17.33 -6.22 -11.62
N TYR A 267 18.09 -6.31 -12.72
CA TYR A 267 19.02 -7.40 -12.97
C TYR A 267 20.47 -7.09 -12.59
N GLY A 268 20.73 -5.90 -12.09
CA GLY A 268 22.04 -5.46 -11.66
C GLY A 268 22.30 -3.99 -11.92
N SER A 269 23.19 -3.42 -11.16
CA SER A 269 23.59 -2.03 -11.27
C SER A 269 25.04 -1.82 -10.87
N GLU A 270 25.60 -0.72 -11.35
CA GLU A 270 26.93 -0.27 -11.07
C GLU A 270 26.86 1.15 -10.49
N ILE A 271 27.54 1.38 -9.39
CA ILE A 271 27.72 2.72 -8.82
C ILE A 271 29.18 3.08 -8.85
N ILE A 272 29.47 4.20 -9.47
CA ILE A 272 30.76 4.88 -9.42
C ILE A 272 30.60 6.04 -8.45
N TYR A 273 31.18 5.91 -7.27
CA TYR A 273 31.09 6.91 -6.21
C TYR A 273 32.42 7.65 -6.08
N PHE A 274 32.38 8.97 -6.19
CA PHE A 274 33.54 9.81 -5.93
C PHE A 274 33.41 10.47 -4.56
N ASP A 275 34.32 10.13 -3.65
CA ASP A 275 34.37 10.74 -2.32
C ASP A 275 35.12 12.08 -2.39
N LEU A 276 34.38 13.15 -2.15
CA LEU A 276 34.91 14.53 -2.17
C LEU A 276 35.91 14.82 -1.03
N THR A 277 35.91 13.98 0.02
CA THR A 277 36.81 14.17 1.16
C THR A 277 38.14 13.49 0.96
N THR A 278 38.10 12.23 0.50
CA THR A 278 39.32 11.43 0.29
C THR A 278 39.83 11.50 -1.14
N HIS A 279 39.08 12.10 -2.07
CA HIS A 279 39.34 12.15 -3.52
C HIS A 279 39.53 10.77 -4.14
N GLN A 280 38.84 9.77 -3.60
CA GLN A 280 38.90 8.38 -4.07
C GLN A 280 37.63 7.99 -4.85
N TYR A 281 37.85 7.16 -5.87
CA TYR A 281 36.77 6.48 -6.56
C TYR A 281 36.46 5.15 -5.88
N VAL A 282 35.20 4.93 -5.59
CA VAL A 282 34.69 3.63 -5.17
C VAL A 282 33.78 3.10 -6.27
N HIS A 283 34.14 1.96 -6.84
CA HIS A 283 33.43 1.30 -7.89
C HIS A 283 32.77 0.06 -7.31
N THR A 284 31.45 0.01 -7.33
CA THR A 284 30.68 -1.10 -6.78
C THR A 284 29.76 -1.67 -7.86
N PHE A 285 29.84 -2.97 -8.05
CA PHE A 285 28.96 -3.73 -8.90
C PHE A 285 28.06 -4.62 -8.04
N TYR A 286 26.77 -4.62 -8.33
CA TYR A 286 25.79 -5.47 -7.67
C TYR A 286 25.00 -6.25 -8.72
N GLN A 287 24.89 -7.55 -8.52
CA GLN A 287 24.04 -8.44 -9.28
C GLN A 287 23.18 -9.24 -8.31
N PRO A 288 21.85 -9.16 -8.39
CA PRO A 288 20.97 -9.91 -7.53
C PRO A 288 21.07 -11.41 -7.82
N LYS A 289 21.09 -12.21 -6.75
CA LYS A 289 21.01 -13.66 -6.83
C LYS A 289 19.71 -14.12 -6.22
N TRP A 290 18.94 -14.89 -6.97
CA TRP A 290 17.63 -15.38 -6.56
C TRP A 290 17.63 -16.05 -5.18
N SER A 291 18.63 -16.87 -4.89
CA SER A 291 18.74 -17.65 -3.67
C SER A 291 19.10 -16.84 -2.41
N GLU A 292 19.50 -15.58 -2.55
CA GLU A 292 19.94 -14.73 -1.43
C GLU A 292 18.79 -13.97 -0.78
N ASP A 293 17.64 -13.87 -1.46
CA ASP A 293 16.50 -13.10 -1.01
C ASP A 293 15.25 -13.99 -0.91
N ARG A 294 14.26 -13.51 -0.16
CA ARG A 294 12.96 -14.18 -0.06
C ARG A 294 12.03 -13.66 -1.14
N HIS A 295 11.22 -14.56 -1.69
CA HIS A 295 10.28 -14.28 -2.76
C HIS A 295 8.86 -14.73 -2.40
N LEU A 296 7.86 -14.14 -3.06
CA LEU A 296 6.44 -14.47 -2.86
C LEU A 296 6.08 -15.87 -3.36
N ASN A 297 6.72 -16.30 -4.45
CA ASN A 297 6.49 -17.59 -5.08
C ASN A 297 7.84 -18.24 -5.44
N PRO A 298 7.90 -19.55 -5.71
CA PRO A 298 9.18 -20.28 -5.83
C PRO A 298 9.95 -20.03 -7.13
N GLU A 299 9.29 -19.62 -8.23
CA GLU A 299 9.94 -19.54 -9.53
C GLU A 299 10.34 -18.11 -9.90
N PRO A 300 11.58 -17.90 -10.36
CA PRO A 300 12.08 -16.59 -10.72
C PRO A 300 11.38 -16.00 -11.95
N LEU A 301 11.35 -14.67 -12.04
CA LEU A 301 10.89 -13.96 -13.24
C LEU A 301 11.85 -14.09 -14.42
N TRP A 302 13.08 -14.51 -14.19
CA TRP A 302 14.12 -14.71 -15.21
C TRP A 302 15.01 -15.91 -14.86
N LYS A 303 15.42 -16.68 -15.88
CA LYS A 303 16.37 -17.79 -15.72
C LYS A 303 17.72 -17.54 -16.40
N HIS A 304 17.74 -16.80 -17.50
CA HIS A 304 18.87 -16.75 -18.42
C HIS A 304 19.38 -15.34 -18.74
N ILE A 305 18.90 -14.31 -18.03
CA ILE A 305 19.44 -12.97 -18.22
C ILE A 305 20.68 -12.84 -17.35
N GLU A 306 21.84 -13.16 -17.94
CA GLU A 306 23.13 -12.86 -17.36
C GLU A 306 23.61 -11.51 -17.88
N THR A 307 23.85 -10.58 -16.97
CA THR A 307 24.44 -9.31 -17.32
C THR A 307 25.94 -9.36 -17.04
N LYS A 308 26.76 -9.43 -18.09
CA LYS A 308 28.23 -9.35 -17.97
C LYS A 308 28.69 -7.94 -17.60
N THR A 309 27.86 -6.95 -17.90
CA THR A 309 28.08 -5.53 -17.56
C THR A 309 26.82 -4.99 -16.90
N ALA A 310 26.96 -4.04 -15.99
CA ALA A 310 25.82 -3.44 -15.32
C ALA A 310 24.90 -2.71 -16.31
N PRO A 311 23.62 -3.09 -16.41
CA PRO A 311 22.68 -2.44 -17.30
C PRO A 311 22.33 -1.01 -16.86
N LYS A 312 22.54 -0.71 -15.58
CA LYS A 312 22.33 0.61 -14.99
C LYS A 312 23.62 1.07 -14.31
N THR A 313 24.21 2.16 -14.80
CA THR A 313 25.36 2.80 -14.18
C THR A 313 24.94 4.14 -13.60
N VAL A 314 25.28 4.40 -12.32
CA VAL A 314 25.00 5.64 -11.61
C VAL A 314 26.32 6.24 -11.13
N ILE A 315 26.55 7.50 -11.46
CA ILE A 315 27.71 8.27 -10.95
C ILE A 315 27.21 9.15 -9.83
N MET A 316 27.81 9.01 -8.65
CA MET A 316 27.46 9.79 -7.46
C MET A 316 28.67 10.53 -6.92
N PHE A 317 28.44 11.75 -6.46
CA PHE A 317 29.42 12.57 -5.77
C PHE A 317 28.95 12.82 -4.36
N GLY A 318 29.82 12.67 -3.37
CA GLY A 318 29.43 12.90 -1.99
C GLY A 318 30.55 12.60 -1.00
N LYS A 319 30.19 12.52 0.25
CA LYS A 319 31.03 12.09 1.35
C LYS A 319 30.59 10.69 1.77
N GLN A 320 31.45 9.69 1.57
CA GLN A 320 31.17 8.35 2.07
C GLN A 320 31.15 8.30 3.61
N SER A 321 31.82 9.26 4.24
CA SER A 321 31.93 9.39 5.69
C SER A 321 30.81 10.21 6.36
N TYR A 322 29.69 10.49 5.70
CA TYR A 322 28.58 11.25 6.29
C TYR A 322 28.03 10.62 7.58
N ASN A 323 28.16 9.32 7.74
CA ASN A 323 27.69 8.59 8.90
C ASN A 323 28.80 8.27 9.90
N ASN A 324 30.04 8.76 9.67
CA ASN A 324 31.19 8.53 10.55
C ASN A 324 31.35 9.67 11.57
N PHE A 325 30.53 9.63 12.60
CA PHE A 325 30.88 10.27 13.86
C PHE A 325 31.32 9.15 14.82
N ASP A 326 32.58 9.23 15.27
CA ASP A 326 33.12 8.42 16.36
C ASP A 326 32.94 6.88 16.25
N GLY A 327 33.66 6.23 15.33
CA GLY A 327 33.80 4.79 15.30
C GLY A 327 32.71 4.01 14.54
N TYR A 328 31.76 4.68 13.92
CA TYR A 328 30.84 4.04 12.97
C TYR A 328 31.52 3.93 11.61
N THR A 329 31.90 2.71 11.23
CA THR A 329 32.39 2.43 9.89
C THR A 329 31.23 2.48 8.90
N ALA A 330 31.16 3.59 8.16
CA ALA A 330 30.17 3.77 7.08
C ALA A 330 30.48 2.93 5.84
N GLU A 331 31.37 1.95 5.95
CA GLU A 331 31.96 1.26 4.80
C GLU A 331 30.96 0.62 3.84
N THR A 332 29.72 0.48 4.23
CA THR A 332 28.91 -0.46 3.47
C THR A 332 27.45 -0.07 3.32
N ALA A 333 26.97 0.81 4.17
CA ALA A 333 25.54 1.05 4.19
C ALA A 333 25.03 1.76 2.92
N SER A 334 25.75 2.78 2.40
CA SER A 334 25.14 3.64 1.38
C SER A 334 25.11 3.04 -0.03
N THR A 335 26.21 2.54 -0.57
CA THR A 335 26.25 2.14 -1.98
C THR A 335 25.70 0.74 -2.25
N LYS A 336 26.20 -0.27 -1.54
CA LYS A 336 25.74 -1.68 -1.74
C LYS A 336 24.29 -1.87 -1.26
N VAL A 337 23.93 -1.26 -0.14
CA VAL A 337 22.58 -1.29 0.40
C VAL A 337 21.60 -0.65 -0.58
N GLN A 338 21.94 0.50 -1.16
CA GLN A 338 21.11 1.22 -2.11
C GLN A 338 20.89 0.42 -3.40
N GLN A 339 21.94 -0.20 -3.97
CA GLN A 339 21.83 -1.04 -5.15
C GLN A 339 20.89 -2.23 -4.93
N LYS A 340 21.08 -2.94 -3.81
CA LYS A 340 20.23 -4.06 -3.42
C LYS A 340 18.78 -3.61 -3.20
N ARG A 341 18.58 -2.49 -2.52
CA ARG A 341 17.26 -1.90 -2.29
C ARG A 341 16.54 -1.58 -3.61
N GLU A 342 17.19 -0.88 -4.53
CA GLU A 342 16.61 -0.54 -5.83
C GLU A 342 16.24 -1.79 -6.63
N ALA A 343 17.09 -2.82 -6.62
CA ALA A 343 16.82 -4.07 -7.30
C ALA A 343 15.59 -4.80 -6.71
N LEU A 344 15.48 -4.88 -5.37
CA LEU A 344 14.36 -5.53 -4.69
C LEU A 344 13.04 -4.78 -4.90
N LEU A 345 13.05 -3.44 -4.86
CA LEU A 345 11.85 -2.65 -5.14
C LEU A 345 11.41 -2.78 -6.61
N ALA A 346 12.36 -2.78 -7.55
CA ALA A 346 12.07 -3.01 -8.95
C ALA A 346 11.51 -4.43 -9.22
N GLN A 347 11.98 -5.44 -8.48
CA GLN A 347 11.47 -6.81 -8.54
C GLN A 347 10.06 -6.90 -7.97
N ALA A 348 9.78 -6.25 -6.83
CA ALA A 348 8.46 -6.26 -6.21
C ALA A 348 7.36 -5.76 -7.15
N GLU A 349 7.67 -4.79 -8.00
CA GLU A 349 6.75 -4.21 -8.99
C GLU A 349 6.83 -4.86 -10.38
N ALA A 350 7.54 -5.97 -10.53
CA ALA A 350 7.80 -6.55 -11.84
C ALA A 350 6.55 -7.10 -12.54
N PHE A 351 5.56 -7.53 -11.77
CA PHE A 351 4.27 -7.96 -12.27
C PHE A 351 3.16 -7.29 -11.47
N LYS A 352 2.23 -6.65 -12.17
CA LYS A 352 1.09 -5.94 -11.58
C LYS A 352 -0.22 -6.43 -12.15
N CYS A 353 -1.23 -6.54 -11.31
CA CYS A 353 -2.61 -6.72 -11.74
C CYS A 353 -3.57 -6.00 -10.80
N THR A 354 -4.75 -5.72 -11.27
CA THR A 354 -5.83 -5.12 -10.47
C THR A 354 -7.00 -6.07 -10.39
N ILE A 355 -7.55 -6.23 -9.20
CA ILE A 355 -8.77 -6.98 -8.97
C ILE A 355 -9.82 -6.09 -8.33
N ASN A 356 -11.08 -6.31 -8.70
CA ASN A 356 -12.23 -5.75 -8.01
C ASN A 356 -12.91 -6.87 -7.22
N VAL A 357 -13.15 -6.63 -5.93
CA VAL A 357 -13.79 -7.59 -5.01
C VAL A 357 -14.86 -6.86 -4.20
N TYR A 358 -15.75 -7.64 -3.57
CA TYR A 358 -16.70 -7.06 -2.62
C TYR A 358 -15.98 -6.41 -1.44
N GLY A 359 -16.49 -5.27 -0.99
CA GLY A 359 -15.87 -4.44 0.02
C GLY A 359 -15.69 -5.15 1.36
N ASN A 360 -14.46 -5.13 1.82
CA ASN A 360 -14.06 -5.71 3.10
C ASN A 360 -13.06 -4.77 3.79
N PRO A 361 -13.43 -4.15 4.93
CA PRO A 361 -12.55 -3.24 5.66
C PRO A 361 -11.31 -3.91 6.24
N LEU A 362 -11.21 -5.25 6.21
CA LEU A 362 -10.04 -5.99 6.69
C LEU A 362 -8.95 -6.13 5.64
N ILE A 363 -9.22 -5.75 4.38
CA ILE A 363 -8.22 -5.72 3.32
C ILE A 363 -7.44 -4.42 3.45
N ASN A 364 -6.12 -4.51 3.58
CA ASN A 364 -5.23 -3.36 3.76
C ASN A 364 -4.00 -3.48 2.86
N ALA A 365 -3.37 -2.35 2.56
CA ALA A 365 -2.08 -2.33 1.88
C ALA A 365 -1.00 -3.11 2.66
N GLY A 366 -0.12 -3.80 1.94
CA GLY A 366 0.95 -4.63 2.50
C GLY A 366 0.51 -6.02 2.95
N GLN A 367 -0.73 -6.45 2.69
CA GLN A 367 -1.19 -7.81 3.00
C GLN A 367 -0.83 -8.80 1.90
N LEU A 368 -0.62 -10.06 2.31
CA LEU A 368 -0.37 -11.18 1.42
C LEU A 368 -1.71 -11.73 0.90
N ILE A 369 -1.88 -11.74 -0.42
CA ILE A 369 -3.09 -12.17 -1.11
C ILE A 369 -2.76 -13.32 -2.05
N ASN A 370 -3.53 -14.38 -1.99
CA ASN A 370 -3.42 -15.49 -2.92
C ASN A 370 -4.52 -15.39 -4.01
N LEU A 371 -4.11 -15.44 -5.26
CA LEU A 371 -5.01 -15.48 -6.41
C LEU A 371 -5.04 -16.87 -7.04
N ASN A 372 -6.25 -17.34 -7.33
CA ASN A 372 -6.49 -18.55 -8.10
C ASN A 372 -7.28 -18.20 -9.36
N ILE A 373 -6.56 -18.17 -10.49
CA ILE A 373 -7.10 -17.82 -11.81
C ILE A 373 -7.05 -19.07 -12.68
N PRO A 374 -8.17 -19.54 -13.22
CA PRO A 374 -8.21 -20.72 -14.09
C PRO A 374 -7.53 -20.45 -15.42
N ALA A 375 -6.86 -21.44 -15.98
CA ALA A 375 -6.22 -21.35 -17.29
C ALA A 375 -7.27 -21.16 -18.41
N PRO A 376 -7.03 -20.28 -19.40
CA PRO A 376 -8.01 -19.95 -20.44
C PRO A 376 -8.48 -21.14 -21.29
N THR A 377 -7.62 -22.13 -21.48
CA THR A 377 -7.84 -23.29 -22.35
C THR A 377 -8.86 -24.29 -21.83
N GLN A 378 -9.33 -24.15 -20.59
CA GLN A 378 -10.18 -25.15 -19.94
C GLN A 378 -11.64 -24.71 -19.72
N ILE A 379 -12.00 -23.50 -20.11
CA ILE A 379 -13.37 -22.98 -19.90
C ILE A 379 -14.42 -23.76 -20.69
N SER A 380 -14.02 -24.46 -21.78
CA SER A 380 -14.93 -25.11 -22.70
C SER A 380 -15.04 -26.65 -22.60
N SER A 381 -14.20 -27.34 -21.82
CA SER A 381 -14.10 -28.80 -21.90
C SER A 381 -14.06 -29.58 -20.57
N VAL A 382 -14.10 -28.91 -19.43
CA VAL A 382 -13.94 -29.57 -18.13
C VAL A 382 -15.29 -30.08 -17.59
N LYS A 383 -15.37 -31.37 -17.28
CA LYS A 383 -16.44 -31.94 -16.50
C LYS A 383 -16.42 -31.30 -15.08
N PRO A 384 -17.61 -31.19 -14.41
CA PRO A 384 -17.74 -30.51 -13.12
C PRO A 384 -16.78 -30.98 -12.00
N ASP A 385 -16.26 -32.20 -12.10
CA ASP A 385 -15.43 -32.84 -11.07
C ASP A 385 -13.93 -32.82 -11.36
N GLU A 386 -13.47 -32.30 -12.50
CA GLU A 386 -12.01 -32.19 -12.79
C GLU A 386 -11.45 -30.92 -12.16
N LYS A 387 -10.30 -31.04 -11.46
CA LYS A 387 -9.53 -29.89 -10.93
C LYS A 387 -9.21 -28.95 -12.09
N LYS A 388 -9.80 -27.74 -12.06
CA LYS A 388 -9.49 -26.66 -13.01
C LYS A 388 -7.98 -26.42 -13.01
N LEU A 389 -7.33 -26.51 -14.15
CA LEU A 389 -5.93 -26.13 -14.29
C LEU A 389 -5.80 -24.62 -14.01
N VAL A 390 -4.82 -24.30 -13.23
CA VAL A 390 -4.56 -22.94 -12.76
C VAL A 390 -3.56 -22.27 -13.71
N ASP A 391 -3.82 -21.02 -14.07
CA ASP A 391 -2.87 -20.19 -14.81
C ASP A 391 -1.65 -19.92 -13.92
N LYS A 392 -0.51 -20.54 -14.24
CA LYS A 392 0.72 -20.45 -13.44
C LYS A 392 1.38 -19.07 -13.52
N VAL A 393 1.08 -18.29 -14.55
CA VAL A 393 1.59 -16.92 -14.71
C VAL A 393 0.81 -15.93 -13.84
N GLN A 394 -0.52 -16.03 -13.88
CA GLN A 394 -1.39 -15.04 -13.23
C GLN A 394 -1.80 -15.44 -11.82
N SER A 395 -1.76 -16.71 -11.46
CA SER A 395 -2.05 -17.18 -10.11
C SER A 395 -0.84 -17.09 -9.19
N GLY A 396 -1.07 -17.35 -7.89
CA GLY A 396 -0.05 -17.39 -6.85
C GLY A 396 -0.21 -16.30 -5.80
N ASN A 397 0.84 -16.10 -5.04
CA ASN A 397 0.88 -15.11 -3.98
C ASN A 397 1.27 -13.74 -4.53
N TYR A 398 0.59 -12.73 -4.03
CA TYR A 398 0.78 -11.31 -4.34
C TYR A 398 0.81 -10.50 -3.05
N LEU A 399 1.41 -9.31 -3.07
CA LEU A 399 1.16 -8.27 -2.07
C LEU A 399 0.10 -7.29 -2.57
N ALA A 400 -0.75 -6.84 -1.65
CA ALA A 400 -1.61 -5.69 -1.88
C ALA A 400 -0.74 -4.42 -1.89
N GLY A 401 -0.39 -3.95 -3.08
CA GLY A 401 0.40 -2.73 -3.27
C GLY A 401 -0.42 -1.51 -2.88
N SER A 402 -1.59 -1.35 -3.50
CA SER A 402 -2.56 -0.33 -3.12
C SER A 402 -3.98 -0.90 -3.02
N VAL A 403 -4.80 -0.28 -2.17
CA VAL A 403 -6.19 -0.64 -1.94
C VAL A 403 -7.05 0.60 -2.02
N CYS A 404 -8.03 0.60 -2.91
CA CYS A 404 -9.07 1.62 -2.97
C CYS A 404 -10.37 1.06 -2.40
N HIS A 405 -10.82 1.58 -1.29
CA HIS A 405 -12.13 1.30 -0.71
C HIS A 405 -13.16 2.25 -1.32
N ARG A 406 -13.94 1.74 -2.27
CA ARG A 406 -14.98 2.50 -2.97
C ARG A 406 -16.33 2.25 -2.34
N ILE A 407 -16.85 3.24 -1.66
CA ILE A 407 -18.08 3.19 -0.88
C ILE A 407 -19.13 4.08 -1.54
N THR A 408 -20.26 3.51 -1.83
CA THR A 408 -21.48 4.25 -2.21
C THR A 408 -22.57 4.00 -1.17
N ARG A 409 -23.70 4.70 -1.28
CA ARG A 409 -24.83 4.48 -0.33
C ARG A 409 -25.37 3.05 -0.31
N LYS A 410 -25.17 2.29 -1.40
CA LYS A 410 -25.78 0.97 -1.57
C LYS A 410 -24.78 -0.17 -1.63
N GLN A 411 -23.54 0.11 -2.02
CA GLN A 411 -22.56 -0.91 -2.34
C GLN A 411 -21.16 -0.47 -1.90
N TYR A 412 -20.41 -1.45 -1.51
CA TYR A 412 -19.01 -1.29 -1.15
C TYR A 412 -18.16 -2.30 -1.92
N PHE A 413 -17.15 -1.79 -2.61
CA PHE A 413 -16.17 -2.55 -3.37
C PHE A 413 -14.77 -2.19 -2.92
N CYS A 414 -13.85 -3.13 -3.08
CA CYS A 414 -12.42 -2.87 -2.98
C CYS A 414 -11.78 -3.12 -4.34
N THR A 415 -11.08 -2.12 -4.86
CA THR A 415 -10.18 -2.25 -5.99
C THR A 415 -8.77 -2.39 -5.43
N ILE A 416 -8.09 -3.50 -5.74
CA ILE A 416 -6.78 -3.83 -5.17
C ILE A 416 -5.77 -3.93 -6.30
N GLU A 417 -4.73 -3.09 -6.26
CA GLU A 417 -3.55 -3.28 -7.10
C GLU A 417 -2.62 -4.26 -6.41
N LEU A 418 -2.33 -5.35 -7.09
CA LEU A 418 -1.53 -6.44 -6.60
C LEU A 418 -0.19 -6.49 -7.32
N VAL A 419 0.88 -6.72 -6.56
CA VAL A 419 2.25 -6.78 -7.07
C VAL A 419 2.90 -8.10 -6.69
N LYS A 420 3.74 -8.65 -7.58
CA LYS A 420 4.56 -9.82 -7.29
C LYS A 420 5.91 -9.79 -8.01
N ASP A 421 6.87 -10.49 -7.40
CA ASP A 421 8.27 -10.61 -7.84
C ASP A 421 8.61 -11.97 -8.44
N SER A 422 7.66 -12.91 -8.53
CA SER A 422 7.94 -14.32 -8.81
C SER A 422 6.75 -15.06 -9.38
N TYR A 423 6.97 -16.19 -10.03
CA TYR A 423 5.94 -17.05 -10.59
C TYR A 423 5.62 -18.24 -9.70
N MET A 424 4.42 -18.79 -9.88
CA MET A 424 3.99 -20.02 -9.24
C MET A 424 4.85 -21.21 -9.67
N ALA A 425 4.97 -22.23 -8.81
CA ALA A 425 5.73 -23.44 -9.09
C ALA A 425 5.32 -24.12 -10.41
N GLY A 426 6.31 -24.67 -11.10
CA GLY A 426 6.11 -25.45 -12.31
C GLY A 426 5.83 -24.65 -13.57
N ILE A 427 6.11 -23.34 -13.60
CA ILE A 427 5.97 -22.54 -14.83
C ILE A 427 6.99 -22.92 -15.89
N TYR A 428 8.14 -23.43 -15.48
CA TYR A 428 9.24 -23.81 -16.35
C TYR A 428 9.30 -25.31 -16.62
N GLU A 429 8.36 -26.07 -16.09
CA GLU A 429 8.10 -27.47 -16.40
C GLU A 429 7.16 -27.60 -17.63
#